data_56c1aa0db41539eb102194aca2bf19d1
#
_entry.id   56c1aa0db41539eb102194aca2bf19d1
#
_cell.length_a   1.000
_cell.length_b   1.000
_cell.length_c   1.000
_cell.angle_alpha   90.00
_cell.angle_beta   90.00
_cell.angle_gamma   90.00
#
_symmetry.space_group_name_H-M   'P 1'
#
loop_
_entity.id
_entity.type
_entity.pdbx_description
1 polymer ?
#
loop_
_entity_poly.entity_id
_entity_poly.type
_entity_poly.pdbx_seq_one_letter_code
_entity_poly.pdbx_strand_id
1 'polypeptide(L)'
;MNFDSRIFDCIDYQLAKFPKPDMLAGKVNGEWIAYSTEKVKSITNKLSAGLLRLGLSGNGMQIENQDKVALISKNRPEWLMLDMACQQIGVTLCPIYPTTNINELEFIFNDAAVKYVFLSGADILEKVENIHSRVPSLKNVYSFDELPGCDYWEKVLEPVTEDDLKKVEEIKSTIKAADCATIIYTSGTTGTPKGVMLSHQNIVSNVLNSKISFPFIDNPQAKALSFLPLNHIFERMVSYIYITSGNSIYYAEGLDTIADNLKEVKPNLFCTVPRLLEKVYEKIMEKGAALTGIKKKLFDWSLALADKYDNQKSGGLAYNMQLALANKLVFSKWREALGNNVDLIVTGGAACQVRLIRIFTAAGIPIYEGYGPTENSPVISVNRQAAAGTKFGTVGPPIEGQEVKLEPDGEICVKGPSVMMGYYKRPDLTGETIIDGWLHTGDIGVFEDNKYLKITDRKKELFKTSGGKYVAPQPIENKMKESPFVEQMMVVGAEQKFVAALIVPSIPNLKEWMHHKGLKFTTAEDAINHPQVLDLYRKLVDSFNEFFNHVEQVKKFELIPNEWTIETGELTPTLKLKRKVIMEKCKDAIARIYS
;
A
#
# COMPACT_ATOMS: atom_id res chain seq x y z
N MET A 1 -2.12 -25.41 1.61
CA MET A 1 -3.30 -24.87 0.91
C MET A 1 -3.18 -25.18 -0.58
N ASN A 2 -4.28 -25.23 -1.28
CA ASN A 2 -4.38 -25.38 -2.74
C ASN A 2 -5.37 -24.33 -3.29
N PHE A 3 -5.59 -24.31 -4.59
CA PHE A 3 -6.45 -23.31 -5.24
C PHE A 3 -7.96 -23.42 -4.91
N ASP A 4 -8.39 -24.55 -4.34
CA ASP A 4 -9.77 -24.75 -3.87
C ASP A 4 -9.94 -24.41 -2.39
N SER A 5 -8.88 -24.00 -1.71
CA SER A 5 -8.93 -23.56 -0.31
C SER A 5 -9.66 -22.22 -0.18
N ARG A 6 -10.27 -22.02 0.99
CA ARG A 6 -10.84 -20.72 1.39
C ARG A 6 -9.81 -19.97 2.22
N ILE A 7 -9.94 -18.65 2.32
CA ILE A 7 -8.97 -17.81 3.04
C ILE A 7 -8.81 -18.28 4.49
N PHE A 8 -9.91 -18.56 5.17
CA PHE A 8 -9.88 -18.98 6.58
C PHE A 8 -9.22 -20.35 6.81
N ASP A 9 -9.03 -21.18 5.79
CA ASP A 9 -8.30 -22.44 5.90
C ASP A 9 -6.81 -22.23 6.21
N CYS A 10 -6.29 -20.99 6.05
CA CYS A 10 -4.89 -20.67 6.36
C CYS A 10 -4.55 -20.85 7.84
N ILE A 11 -5.50 -20.64 8.77
CA ILE A 11 -5.29 -20.88 10.21
C ILE A 11 -5.09 -22.37 10.48
N ASP A 12 -5.98 -23.22 9.96
CA ASP A 12 -5.89 -24.66 10.11
C ASP A 12 -4.63 -25.22 9.45
N TYR A 13 -4.27 -24.65 8.29
CA TYR A 13 -3.03 -25.03 7.59
C TYR A 13 -1.79 -24.67 8.41
N GLN A 14 -1.71 -23.46 8.99
CA GLN A 14 -0.59 -23.06 9.84
C GLN A 14 -0.53 -23.91 11.11
N LEU A 15 -1.68 -24.17 11.75
CA LEU A 15 -1.74 -25.00 12.95
C LEU A 15 -1.19 -26.42 12.70
N ALA A 16 -1.53 -26.99 11.55
CA ALA A 16 -1.09 -28.33 11.19
C ALA A 16 0.38 -28.41 10.76
N LYS A 17 0.93 -27.36 10.13
CA LYS A 17 2.26 -27.39 9.52
C LYS A 17 3.31 -26.61 10.32
N PHE A 18 2.94 -25.49 10.91
CA PHE A 18 3.84 -24.51 11.52
C PHE A 18 3.20 -23.85 12.76
N PRO A 19 2.73 -24.63 13.78
CA PRO A 19 2.11 -24.02 14.95
C PRO A 19 3.06 -23.02 15.61
N LYS A 20 2.54 -21.84 15.92
CA LYS A 20 3.33 -20.71 16.44
C LYS A 20 2.86 -20.31 17.83
N PRO A 21 3.78 -19.96 18.75
CA PRO A 21 3.42 -19.32 20.01
C PRO A 21 3.02 -17.85 19.82
N ASP A 22 3.42 -17.24 18.69
CA ASP A 22 3.31 -15.83 18.37
C ASP A 22 2.82 -15.61 16.93
N MET A 23 1.76 -16.33 16.52
CA MET A 23 1.20 -16.18 15.17
C MET A 23 0.87 -14.74 14.84
N LEU A 24 0.19 -14.04 15.75
CA LEU A 24 -0.14 -12.62 15.67
C LEU A 24 0.31 -11.93 16.95
N ALA A 25 0.87 -10.72 16.83
CA ALA A 25 1.24 -9.92 17.99
C ALA A 25 0.86 -8.45 17.78
N GLY A 26 0.29 -7.84 18.81
CA GLY A 26 0.00 -6.41 18.87
C GLY A 26 0.58 -5.79 20.12
N LYS A 27 0.76 -4.48 20.14
CA LYS A 27 1.31 -3.77 21.28
C LYS A 27 0.17 -3.17 22.13
N VAL A 28 0.15 -3.45 23.39
CA VAL A 28 -0.82 -2.92 24.36
C VAL A 28 -0.02 -2.30 25.51
N ASN A 29 -0.24 -1.03 25.79
CA ASN A 29 0.46 -0.29 26.84
C ASN A 29 1.99 -0.41 26.76
N GLY A 30 2.53 -0.43 25.52
CA GLY A 30 3.97 -0.52 25.27
C GLY A 30 4.56 -1.94 25.30
N GLU A 31 3.77 -2.97 25.60
CA GLU A 31 4.21 -4.37 25.62
C GLU A 31 3.63 -5.19 24.47
N TRP A 32 4.45 -6.08 23.89
CA TRP A 32 4.01 -6.98 22.82
C TRP A 32 3.19 -8.14 23.41
N ILE A 33 1.91 -8.19 23.08
CA ILE A 33 1.00 -9.28 23.41
C ILE A 33 0.88 -10.21 22.21
N ALA A 34 1.34 -11.44 22.39
CA ALA A 34 1.35 -12.46 21.35
C ALA A 34 0.19 -13.46 21.52
N TYR A 35 -0.36 -13.89 20.39
CA TYR A 35 -1.40 -14.91 20.29
C TYR A 35 -0.85 -16.12 19.54
N SER A 36 -0.93 -17.30 20.16
CA SER A 36 -0.56 -18.55 19.48
C SER A 36 -1.55 -18.90 18.37
N THR A 37 -1.16 -19.78 17.47
CA THR A 37 -2.06 -20.26 16.40
C THR A 37 -3.34 -20.88 16.97
N GLU A 38 -3.22 -21.67 18.06
CA GLU A 38 -4.38 -22.26 18.76
C GLU A 38 -5.28 -21.17 19.34
N LYS A 39 -4.69 -20.13 19.96
CA LYS A 39 -5.46 -19.04 20.57
C LYS A 39 -6.19 -18.23 19.50
N VAL A 40 -5.52 -17.91 18.37
CA VAL A 40 -6.15 -17.23 17.23
C VAL A 40 -7.30 -18.06 16.68
N LYS A 41 -7.11 -19.36 16.45
CA LYS A 41 -8.19 -20.27 16.02
C LYS A 41 -9.36 -20.28 16.99
N SER A 42 -9.09 -20.41 18.28
CA SER A 42 -10.13 -20.43 19.33
C SER A 42 -10.95 -19.14 19.35
N ILE A 43 -10.29 -17.98 19.33
CA ILE A 43 -10.99 -16.67 19.32
C ILE A 43 -11.79 -16.51 18.02
N THR A 44 -11.22 -16.84 16.87
CA THR A 44 -11.88 -16.76 15.57
C THR A 44 -13.17 -17.60 15.54
N ASN A 45 -13.11 -18.85 16.02
CA ASN A 45 -14.30 -19.72 16.08
C ASN A 45 -15.36 -19.19 17.04
N LYS A 46 -14.97 -18.65 18.21
CA LYS A 46 -15.89 -18.00 19.14
C LYS A 46 -16.55 -16.75 18.53
N LEU A 47 -15.77 -15.94 17.82
CA LEU A 47 -16.31 -14.78 17.08
C LEU A 47 -17.34 -15.24 16.04
N SER A 48 -17.03 -16.27 15.24
CA SER A 48 -17.96 -16.83 14.26
C SER A 48 -19.28 -17.26 14.91
N ALA A 49 -19.21 -17.98 16.03
CA ALA A 49 -20.39 -18.40 16.80
C ALA A 49 -21.18 -17.21 17.35
N GLY A 50 -20.48 -16.19 17.85
CA GLY A 50 -21.11 -14.96 18.34
C GLY A 50 -21.81 -14.18 17.22
N LEU A 51 -21.19 -14.06 16.05
CA LEU A 51 -21.77 -13.40 14.88
C LEU A 51 -23.04 -14.14 14.40
N LEU A 52 -23.04 -15.48 14.41
CA LEU A 52 -24.25 -16.28 14.14
C LEU A 52 -25.39 -15.97 15.12
N ARG A 53 -25.08 -15.82 16.43
CA ARG A 53 -26.09 -15.45 17.44
C ARG A 53 -26.62 -14.05 17.25
N LEU A 54 -25.85 -13.14 16.69
CA LEU A 54 -26.32 -11.81 16.27
C LEU A 54 -27.24 -11.87 15.02
N GLY A 55 -27.47 -13.07 14.47
CA GLY A 55 -28.31 -13.29 13.29
C GLY A 55 -27.62 -12.96 11.97
N LEU A 56 -26.29 -13.01 11.94
CA LEU A 56 -25.51 -12.86 10.71
C LEU A 56 -25.34 -14.21 10.01
N SER A 57 -25.44 -14.23 8.69
CA SER A 57 -25.20 -15.46 7.91
C SER A 57 -24.88 -15.17 6.45
N GLY A 58 -24.42 -16.20 5.72
CA GLY A 58 -24.20 -16.16 4.28
C GLY A 58 -25.49 -16.19 3.44
N ASN A 59 -26.65 -16.49 4.02
CA ASN A 59 -27.96 -16.46 3.39
C ASN A 59 -27.99 -17.11 1.98
N GLY A 60 -27.42 -18.31 1.84
CA GLY A 60 -27.35 -19.05 0.58
C GLY A 60 -26.22 -18.60 -0.35
N MET A 61 -25.28 -17.77 0.13
CA MET A 61 -24.04 -17.35 -0.54
C MET A 61 -24.24 -16.52 -1.81
N GLN A 62 -25.43 -16.01 -2.08
CA GLN A 62 -25.64 -14.98 -3.09
C GLN A 62 -25.25 -13.62 -2.49
N ILE A 63 -24.36 -12.90 -3.16
CA ILE A 63 -23.74 -11.69 -2.61
C ILE A 63 -24.74 -10.61 -2.16
N GLU A 64 -25.87 -10.49 -2.85
CA GLU A 64 -26.95 -9.56 -2.51
C GLU A 64 -27.56 -9.91 -1.15
N ASN A 65 -27.64 -11.20 -0.84
CA ASN A 65 -28.27 -11.73 0.36
C ASN A 65 -27.29 -11.94 1.52
N GLN A 66 -25.98 -12.14 1.23
CA GLN A 66 -24.97 -12.26 2.29
C GLN A 66 -25.04 -11.05 3.22
N ASP A 67 -24.97 -11.28 4.52
CA ASP A 67 -24.86 -10.19 5.49
C ASP A 67 -23.48 -9.52 5.41
N LYS A 68 -23.41 -8.23 5.67
CA LYS A 68 -22.19 -7.44 5.60
C LYS A 68 -21.85 -6.85 6.96
N VAL A 69 -20.56 -6.96 7.30
CA VAL A 69 -19.94 -6.36 8.49
C VAL A 69 -18.90 -5.37 8.02
N ALA A 70 -18.95 -4.15 8.53
CA ALA A 70 -17.90 -3.17 8.30
C ALA A 70 -16.81 -3.28 9.37
N LEU A 71 -15.56 -3.13 8.95
CA LEU A 71 -14.40 -3.13 9.82
C LEU A 71 -13.58 -1.87 9.60
N ILE A 72 -13.50 -1.01 10.63
CA ILE A 72 -12.83 0.30 10.57
C ILE A 72 -11.83 0.37 11.72
N SER A 73 -10.62 -0.11 11.50
CA SER A 73 -9.62 -0.19 12.56
C SER A 73 -8.21 0.00 12.01
N LYS A 74 -7.31 0.46 12.89
CA LYS A 74 -5.87 0.32 12.70
C LYS A 74 -5.50 -1.16 12.68
N ASN A 75 -4.28 -1.48 12.22
CA ASN A 75 -3.77 -2.85 12.23
C ASN A 75 -3.67 -3.37 13.66
N ARG A 76 -4.21 -4.58 13.88
CA ARG A 76 -4.18 -5.29 15.18
C ARG A 76 -4.56 -6.76 14.98
N PRO A 77 -4.21 -7.66 15.91
CA PRO A 77 -4.55 -9.08 15.81
C PRO A 77 -6.04 -9.34 15.60
N GLU A 78 -6.90 -8.61 16.29
CA GLU A 78 -8.36 -8.75 16.25
C GLU A 78 -8.94 -8.44 14.87
N TRP A 79 -8.25 -7.62 14.09
CA TRP A 79 -8.61 -7.31 12.69
C TRP A 79 -8.68 -8.61 11.87
N LEU A 80 -7.61 -9.41 11.87
CA LEU A 80 -7.58 -10.68 11.14
C LEU A 80 -8.49 -11.74 11.77
N MET A 81 -8.64 -11.76 13.10
CA MET A 81 -9.54 -12.69 13.77
C MET A 81 -11.00 -12.45 13.34
N LEU A 82 -11.44 -11.20 13.26
CA LEU A 82 -12.78 -10.85 12.78
C LEU A 82 -12.94 -11.15 11.28
N ASP A 83 -11.92 -10.84 10.48
CA ASP A 83 -11.91 -11.13 9.05
C ASP A 83 -12.18 -12.63 8.79
N MET A 84 -11.40 -13.50 9.43
CA MET A 84 -11.58 -14.94 9.32
C MET A 84 -12.92 -15.42 9.90
N ALA A 85 -13.37 -14.80 11.00
CA ALA A 85 -14.64 -15.17 11.63
C ALA A 85 -15.86 -14.87 10.72
N CYS A 86 -15.89 -13.73 10.08
CA CYS A 86 -16.92 -13.40 9.09
C CYS A 86 -16.93 -14.41 7.96
N GLN A 87 -15.76 -14.72 7.42
CA GLN A 87 -15.61 -15.63 6.30
C GLN A 87 -16.03 -17.07 6.63
N GLN A 88 -15.77 -17.56 7.87
CA GLN A 88 -16.18 -18.91 8.31
C GLN A 88 -17.69 -19.14 8.32
N ILE A 89 -18.48 -18.08 8.33
CA ILE A 89 -19.95 -18.15 8.35
C ILE A 89 -20.58 -17.54 7.10
N GLY A 90 -19.79 -17.27 6.07
CA GLY A 90 -20.23 -16.72 4.79
C GLY A 90 -20.67 -15.26 4.85
N VAL A 91 -20.29 -14.52 5.88
CA VAL A 91 -20.54 -13.08 6.01
C VAL A 91 -19.48 -12.31 5.24
N THR A 92 -19.90 -11.34 4.44
CA THR A 92 -18.98 -10.51 3.65
C THR A 92 -18.40 -9.40 4.50
N LEU A 93 -17.07 -9.33 4.58
CA LEU A 93 -16.39 -8.23 5.25
C LEU A 93 -16.23 -7.02 4.32
N CYS A 94 -16.56 -5.83 4.81
CA CYS A 94 -16.32 -4.54 4.18
C CYS A 94 -15.25 -3.78 4.99
N PRO A 95 -13.95 -3.92 4.66
CA PRO A 95 -12.89 -3.19 5.31
C PRO A 95 -12.87 -1.75 4.82
N ILE A 96 -12.85 -0.79 5.76
CA ILE A 96 -12.92 0.65 5.47
C ILE A 96 -11.78 1.37 6.17
N TYR A 97 -11.16 2.34 5.51
CA TYR A 97 -10.08 3.12 6.10
C TYR A 97 -10.58 4.01 7.25
N PRO A 98 -9.85 4.09 8.38
CA PRO A 98 -10.14 5.04 9.46
C PRO A 98 -10.21 6.50 9.00
N THR A 99 -9.49 6.84 7.94
CA THR A 99 -9.43 8.18 7.35
C THR A 99 -10.58 8.49 6.37
N THR A 100 -11.48 7.53 6.13
CA THR A 100 -12.66 7.74 5.26
C THR A 100 -13.53 8.86 5.82
N ASN A 101 -13.95 9.79 4.95
CA ASN A 101 -14.82 10.88 5.35
C ASN A 101 -16.26 10.41 5.60
N ILE A 102 -17.02 11.22 6.32
CA ILE A 102 -18.36 10.85 6.80
C ILE A 102 -19.36 10.58 5.65
N ASN A 103 -19.28 11.31 4.55
CA ASN A 103 -20.18 11.13 3.42
C ASN A 103 -19.88 9.84 2.65
N GLU A 104 -18.61 9.52 2.44
CA GLU A 104 -18.20 8.24 1.85
C GLU A 104 -18.57 7.07 2.76
N LEU A 105 -18.43 7.23 4.08
CA LEU A 105 -18.80 6.22 5.07
C LEU A 105 -20.29 5.90 5.03
N GLU A 106 -21.14 6.94 5.03
CA GLU A 106 -22.59 6.81 4.90
C GLU A 106 -22.99 6.13 3.59
N PHE A 107 -22.35 6.53 2.48
CA PHE A 107 -22.58 5.90 1.17
C PHE A 107 -22.27 4.40 1.22
N ILE A 108 -21.07 4.03 1.72
CA ILE A 108 -20.63 2.64 1.79
C ILE A 108 -21.58 1.80 2.66
N PHE A 109 -21.98 2.31 3.81
CA PHE A 109 -22.86 1.61 4.73
C PHE A 109 -24.25 1.34 4.12
N ASN A 110 -24.79 2.31 3.42
CA ASN A 110 -26.09 2.16 2.74
C ASN A 110 -25.97 1.27 1.50
N ASP A 111 -24.95 1.43 0.67
CA ASP A 111 -24.76 0.63 -0.54
C ASP A 111 -24.54 -0.85 -0.20
N ALA A 112 -23.66 -1.15 0.77
CA ALA A 112 -23.42 -2.51 1.23
C ALA A 112 -24.52 -3.06 2.15
N ALA A 113 -25.46 -2.23 2.62
CA ALA A 113 -26.44 -2.58 3.65
C ALA A 113 -25.76 -3.20 4.90
N VAL A 114 -24.75 -2.49 5.43
CA VAL A 114 -23.96 -2.93 6.61
C VAL A 114 -24.87 -3.15 7.81
N LYS A 115 -24.78 -4.34 8.44
CA LYS A 115 -25.57 -4.68 9.63
C LYS A 115 -24.86 -4.40 10.94
N TYR A 116 -23.57 -4.62 10.99
CA TYR A 116 -22.74 -4.39 12.18
C TYR A 116 -21.43 -3.73 11.82
N VAL A 117 -20.93 -2.92 12.70
CA VAL A 117 -19.62 -2.26 12.59
C VAL A 117 -18.73 -2.73 13.72
N PHE A 118 -17.49 -3.08 13.39
CA PHE A 118 -16.40 -3.24 14.36
C PHE A 118 -15.35 -2.15 14.09
N LEU A 119 -14.99 -1.42 15.11
CA LEU A 119 -14.10 -0.26 14.96
C LEU A 119 -13.05 -0.15 16.08
N SER A 120 -12.08 0.74 15.91
CA SER A 120 -11.16 1.19 16.96
C SER A 120 -11.02 2.71 16.92
N GLY A 121 -10.93 3.31 18.13
CA GLY A 121 -10.78 4.75 18.29
C GLY A 121 -12.10 5.51 18.45
N ALA A 122 -12.09 6.48 19.38
CA ALA A 122 -13.26 7.30 19.68
C ALA A 122 -13.66 8.22 18.51
N ASP A 123 -12.71 8.69 17.74
CA ASP A 123 -12.92 9.50 16.54
C ASP A 123 -13.70 8.79 15.45
N ILE A 124 -13.49 7.46 15.31
CA ILE A 124 -14.25 6.64 14.36
C ILE A 124 -15.64 6.35 14.89
N LEU A 125 -15.77 6.09 16.21
CA LEU A 125 -17.07 5.93 16.84
C LEU A 125 -17.95 7.15 16.61
N GLU A 126 -17.43 8.36 16.85
CA GLU A 126 -18.14 9.61 16.60
C GLU A 126 -18.63 9.74 15.15
N LYS A 127 -17.79 9.41 14.16
CA LYS A 127 -18.19 9.41 12.74
C LYS A 127 -19.36 8.44 12.48
N VAL A 128 -19.31 7.24 13.06
CA VAL A 128 -20.35 6.21 12.86
C VAL A 128 -21.65 6.61 13.56
N GLU A 129 -21.59 7.15 14.79
CA GLU A 129 -22.77 7.65 15.51
C GLU A 129 -23.47 8.78 14.74
N ASN A 130 -22.70 9.69 14.14
CA ASN A 130 -23.24 10.79 13.34
C ASN A 130 -24.06 10.33 12.12
N ILE A 131 -23.84 9.12 11.60
CA ILE A 131 -24.58 8.59 10.44
C ILE A 131 -25.57 7.48 10.82
N HIS A 132 -25.55 6.97 12.05
CA HIS A 132 -26.31 5.80 12.48
C HIS A 132 -27.80 5.90 12.10
N SER A 133 -28.45 7.04 12.38
CA SER A 133 -29.87 7.24 12.06
C SER A 133 -30.19 7.29 10.55
N ARG A 134 -29.17 7.47 9.71
CA ARG A 134 -29.29 7.51 8.23
C ARG A 134 -28.89 6.18 7.56
N VAL A 135 -28.59 5.15 8.35
CA VAL A 135 -28.24 3.80 7.89
C VAL A 135 -29.22 2.78 8.46
N PRO A 136 -30.39 2.55 7.80
CA PRO A 136 -31.46 1.71 8.34
C PRO A 136 -31.07 0.24 8.58
N SER A 137 -30.02 -0.25 7.89
CA SER A 137 -29.51 -1.62 8.04
C SER A 137 -28.66 -1.82 9.28
N LEU A 138 -28.08 -0.75 9.84
CA LEU A 138 -27.14 -0.81 10.96
C LEU A 138 -27.85 -1.14 12.27
N LYS A 139 -27.50 -2.28 12.85
CA LYS A 139 -28.10 -2.79 14.09
C LYS A 139 -27.30 -2.41 15.35
N ASN A 140 -25.98 -2.55 15.31
CA ASN A 140 -25.12 -2.21 16.43
C ASN A 140 -23.66 -1.96 15.99
N VAL A 141 -22.90 -1.36 16.91
CA VAL A 141 -21.49 -1.02 16.77
C VAL A 141 -20.73 -1.66 17.93
N TYR A 142 -19.61 -2.28 17.62
CA TYR A 142 -18.67 -2.86 18.57
C TYR A 142 -17.31 -2.20 18.45
N SER A 143 -16.67 -1.93 19.55
CA SER A 143 -15.31 -1.39 19.56
C SER A 143 -14.30 -2.43 20.05
N PHE A 144 -13.13 -2.46 19.40
CA PHE A 144 -11.96 -3.20 19.90
C PHE A 144 -11.27 -2.51 21.08
N ASP A 145 -11.62 -1.27 21.35
CA ASP A 145 -11.16 -0.50 22.49
C ASP A 145 -12.32 -0.32 23.48
N GLU A 146 -12.04 -0.26 24.78
CA GLU A 146 -13.07 0.07 25.78
C GLU A 146 -13.45 1.55 25.65
N LEU A 147 -14.55 1.84 24.95
CA LEU A 147 -15.05 3.19 24.71
C LEU A 147 -16.37 3.40 25.44
N PRO A 148 -16.55 4.57 26.12
CA PRO A 148 -17.83 4.92 26.75
C PRO A 148 -18.97 4.91 25.73
N GLY A 149 -20.08 4.26 26.07
CA GLY A 149 -21.28 4.22 25.22
C GLY A 149 -21.24 3.23 24.05
N CYS A 150 -20.13 2.51 23.83
CA CYS A 150 -19.99 1.51 22.81
C CYS A 150 -19.80 0.11 23.40
N ASP A 151 -20.39 -0.89 22.78
CA ASP A 151 -20.19 -2.27 23.19
C ASP A 151 -18.76 -2.73 22.88
N TYR A 152 -18.10 -3.30 23.90
CA TYR A 152 -16.79 -3.89 23.72
C TYR A 152 -16.90 -5.23 22.97
N TRP A 153 -16.06 -5.45 21.99
CA TRP A 153 -16.15 -6.57 21.04
C TRP A 153 -16.14 -7.96 21.70
N GLU A 154 -15.49 -8.10 22.86
CA GLU A 154 -15.48 -9.38 23.61
C GLU A 154 -16.87 -9.83 24.06
N LYS A 155 -17.85 -8.94 24.14
CA LYS A 155 -19.25 -9.32 24.36
C LYS A 155 -19.79 -10.28 23.30
N VAL A 156 -19.20 -10.28 22.11
CA VAL A 156 -19.57 -11.20 21.02
C VAL A 156 -18.99 -12.59 21.25
N LEU A 157 -17.92 -12.71 22.02
CA LEU A 157 -17.26 -13.98 22.30
C LEU A 157 -18.00 -14.89 23.30
N GLU A 158 -18.88 -14.33 24.13
CA GLU A 158 -19.51 -15.07 25.24
C GLU A 158 -21.02 -14.78 25.33
N PRO A 159 -21.83 -15.74 25.79
CA PRO A 159 -21.48 -17.14 26.00
C PRO A 159 -21.44 -17.93 24.68
N VAL A 160 -20.50 -18.83 24.48
CA VAL A 160 -20.42 -19.74 23.34
C VAL A 160 -20.44 -21.18 23.83
N THR A 161 -21.34 -22.00 23.30
CA THR A 161 -21.47 -23.41 23.61
C THR A 161 -20.73 -24.29 22.60
N GLU A 162 -20.54 -25.59 22.96
CA GLU A 162 -19.99 -26.56 21.99
C GLU A 162 -20.91 -26.75 20.77
N ASP A 163 -22.22 -26.62 20.93
CA ASP A 163 -23.17 -26.74 19.83
C ASP A 163 -23.08 -25.53 18.88
N ASP A 164 -22.79 -24.34 19.40
CA ASP A 164 -22.51 -23.16 18.56
C ASP A 164 -21.25 -23.39 17.71
N LEU A 165 -20.20 -23.96 18.30
CA LEU A 165 -18.95 -24.27 17.58
C LEU A 165 -19.15 -25.36 16.51
N LYS A 166 -19.95 -26.41 16.82
CA LYS A 166 -20.33 -27.43 15.80
C LYS A 166 -21.07 -26.82 14.64
N LYS A 167 -22.00 -25.90 14.90
CA LYS A 167 -22.74 -25.18 13.87
C LYS A 167 -21.82 -24.33 12.98
N VAL A 168 -20.79 -23.70 13.57
CA VAL A 168 -19.76 -22.99 12.77
C VAL A 168 -19.06 -23.97 11.83
N GLU A 169 -18.62 -25.15 12.29
CA GLU A 169 -17.94 -26.14 11.45
C GLU A 169 -18.86 -26.68 10.33
N GLU A 170 -20.15 -26.88 10.61
CA GLU A 170 -21.15 -27.27 9.61
C GLU A 170 -21.25 -26.20 8.51
N ILE A 171 -21.37 -24.92 8.87
CA ILE A 171 -21.44 -23.81 7.91
C ILE A 171 -20.15 -23.69 7.11
N LYS A 172 -18.98 -23.76 7.75
CA LYS A 172 -17.67 -23.76 7.10
C LYS A 172 -17.60 -24.80 5.97
N SER A 173 -18.18 -25.98 6.17
CA SER A 173 -18.17 -27.06 5.18
C SER A 173 -18.99 -26.73 3.90
N THR A 174 -19.92 -25.79 3.98
CA THR A 174 -20.78 -25.39 2.86
C THR A 174 -20.20 -24.27 1.99
N ILE A 175 -19.23 -23.52 2.53
CA ILE A 175 -18.62 -22.37 1.85
C ILE A 175 -17.64 -22.84 0.79
N LYS A 176 -17.77 -22.29 -0.42
CA LYS A 176 -16.95 -22.63 -1.59
C LYS A 176 -15.86 -21.59 -1.83
N ALA A 177 -14.80 -21.98 -2.51
CA ALA A 177 -13.73 -21.07 -2.91
C ALA A 177 -14.22 -19.92 -3.82
N ALA A 178 -15.26 -20.16 -4.62
CA ALA A 178 -15.87 -19.17 -5.52
C ALA A 178 -16.79 -18.17 -4.80
N ASP A 179 -17.15 -18.41 -3.54
CA ASP A 179 -18.04 -17.50 -2.79
C ASP A 179 -17.33 -16.18 -2.47
N CYS A 180 -18.10 -15.09 -2.43
CA CYS A 180 -17.58 -13.77 -2.11
C CYS A 180 -17.15 -13.69 -0.65
N ALA A 181 -15.89 -13.32 -0.41
CA ALA A 181 -15.32 -13.16 0.92
C ALA A 181 -15.34 -11.71 1.41
N THR A 182 -15.23 -10.75 0.49
CA THR A 182 -15.07 -9.34 0.86
C THR A 182 -15.50 -8.40 -0.25
N ILE A 183 -15.97 -7.20 0.12
CA ILE A 183 -16.17 -6.07 -0.77
C ILE A 183 -15.25 -4.95 -0.32
N ILE A 184 -14.30 -4.56 -1.17
CA ILE A 184 -13.36 -3.47 -0.89
C ILE A 184 -13.77 -2.25 -1.70
N TYR A 185 -14.17 -1.19 -1.01
CA TYR A 185 -14.54 0.06 -1.66
C TYR A 185 -13.30 0.87 -2.03
N THR A 186 -13.16 1.16 -3.31
CA THR A 186 -12.08 1.99 -3.86
C THR A 186 -12.60 3.33 -4.32
N SER A 187 -11.84 4.40 -4.10
CA SER A 187 -12.18 5.73 -4.60
C SER A 187 -12.06 5.74 -6.12
N GLY A 188 -13.19 5.77 -6.81
CA GLY A 188 -13.22 5.93 -8.25
C GLY A 188 -12.77 7.34 -8.69
N THR A 189 -12.25 7.45 -9.92
CA THR A 189 -11.95 8.76 -10.54
C THR A 189 -13.18 9.65 -10.70
N THR A 190 -14.39 9.08 -10.60
CA THR A 190 -15.69 9.76 -10.66
C THR A 190 -16.17 10.33 -9.33
N GLY A 191 -15.47 10.08 -8.22
CA GLY A 191 -15.80 10.59 -6.89
C GLY A 191 -16.66 9.65 -6.04
N THR A 192 -17.47 8.77 -6.62
CA THR A 192 -18.26 7.78 -5.86
C THR A 192 -17.46 6.50 -5.67
N PRO A 193 -17.33 5.97 -4.44
CA PRO A 193 -16.65 4.71 -4.21
C PRO A 193 -17.29 3.54 -4.95
N LYS A 194 -16.44 2.58 -5.41
CA LYS A 194 -16.87 1.35 -6.07
C LYS A 194 -16.48 0.14 -5.24
N GLY A 195 -17.41 -0.74 -4.94
CA GLY A 195 -17.18 -1.97 -4.18
C GLY A 195 -16.61 -3.08 -5.07
N VAL A 196 -15.34 -3.40 -4.94
CA VAL A 196 -14.68 -4.51 -5.62
C VAL A 196 -15.00 -5.82 -4.89
N MET A 197 -15.68 -6.75 -5.55
CA MET A 197 -16.05 -8.06 -4.99
C MET A 197 -14.93 -9.06 -5.22
N LEU A 198 -14.38 -9.62 -4.13
CA LEU A 198 -13.34 -10.65 -4.20
C LEU A 198 -13.82 -11.94 -3.53
N SER A 199 -13.69 -13.06 -4.25
CA SER A 199 -13.94 -14.40 -3.72
C SER A 199 -12.75 -14.92 -2.92
N HIS A 200 -12.97 -16.00 -2.15
CA HIS A 200 -11.87 -16.73 -1.53
C HIS A 200 -10.85 -17.17 -2.58
N GLN A 201 -11.31 -17.69 -3.72
CA GLN A 201 -10.45 -18.16 -4.82
C GLN A 201 -9.58 -17.04 -5.39
N ASN A 202 -10.13 -15.84 -5.59
CA ASN A 202 -9.37 -14.72 -6.12
C ASN A 202 -8.16 -14.41 -5.23
N ILE A 203 -8.38 -14.29 -3.92
CA ILE A 203 -7.34 -13.95 -2.96
C ILE A 203 -6.37 -15.13 -2.76
N VAL A 204 -6.87 -16.35 -2.56
CA VAL A 204 -6.02 -17.54 -2.36
C VAL A 204 -5.14 -17.81 -3.56
N SER A 205 -5.66 -17.66 -4.79
CA SER A 205 -4.85 -17.81 -6.01
C SER A 205 -3.72 -16.78 -6.05
N ASN A 206 -3.99 -15.54 -5.67
CA ASN A 206 -2.97 -14.49 -5.61
C ASN A 206 -1.92 -14.78 -4.53
N VAL A 207 -2.34 -15.26 -3.36
CA VAL A 207 -1.46 -15.69 -2.25
C VAL A 207 -0.50 -16.80 -2.73
N LEU A 208 -1.02 -17.86 -3.31
CA LEU A 208 -0.23 -19.03 -3.72
C LEU A 208 0.73 -18.66 -4.84
N ASN A 209 0.26 -17.94 -5.86
CA ASN A 209 1.07 -17.56 -7.01
C ASN A 209 2.14 -16.50 -6.67
N SER A 210 1.82 -15.54 -5.81
CA SER A 210 2.80 -14.54 -5.35
C SER A 210 3.90 -15.17 -4.49
N LYS A 211 3.56 -16.16 -3.65
CA LYS A 211 4.51 -16.87 -2.79
C LYS A 211 5.63 -17.54 -3.59
N ILE A 212 5.35 -18.07 -4.79
CA ILE A 212 6.35 -18.69 -5.67
C ILE A 212 7.48 -17.72 -6.03
N SER A 213 7.21 -16.41 -6.06
CA SER A 213 8.21 -15.38 -6.36
C SER A 213 9.24 -15.19 -5.24
N PHE A 214 8.97 -15.69 -4.04
CA PHE A 214 9.78 -15.49 -2.83
C PHE A 214 9.95 -16.80 -2.05
N PRO A 215 10.68 -17.81 -2.57
CA PRO A 215 10.78 -19.14 -1.95
C PRO A 215 11.39 -19.14 -0.53
N PHE A 216 12.20 -18.13 -0.18
CA PHE A 216 12.77 -17.99 1.17
C PHE A 216 11.77 -17.50 2.24
N ILE A 217 10.55 -17.11 1.85
CA ILE A 217 9.49 -16.74 2.79
C ILE A 217 9.00 -17.94 3.61
N ASP A 218 9.24 -19.15 3.13
CA ASP A 218 8.98 -20.41 3.84
C ASP A 218 10.01 -20.67 4.96
N ASN A 219 10.19 -19.67 5.82
CA ASN A 219 10.99 -19.75 7.03
C ASN A 219 10.06 -19.60 8.25
N PRO A 220 9.73 -20.71 8.96
CA PRO A 220 8.83 -20.65 10.12
C PRO A 220 9.36 -19.82 11.30
N GLN A 221 10.64 -19.44 11.29
CA GLN A 221 11.21 -18.56 12.31
C GLN A 221 11.12 -17.08 11.93
N ALA A 222 10.74 -16.77 10.69
CA ALA A 222 10.67 -15.41 10.22
C ALA A 222 9.53 -14.63 10.88
N LYS A 223 9.79 -13.35 11.12
CA LYS A 223 8.84 -12.37 11.64
C LYS A 223 8.55 -11.33 10.58
N ALA A 224 7.28 -10.98 10.43
CA ALA A 224 6.84 -9.86 9.64
C ALA A 224 6.44 -8.68 10.53
N LEU A 225 6.76 -7.45 10.11
CA LEU A 225 6.18 -6.25 10.70
C LEU A 225 5.12 -5.69 9.75
N SER A 226 3.87 -5.61 10.22
CA SER A 226 2.73 -5.11 9.46
C SER A 226 2.39 -3.70 9.90
N PHE A 227 2.41 -2.74 8.97
CA PHE A 227 2.07 -1.34 9.22
C PHE A 227 1.31 -0.65 8.08
N LEU A 228 1.29 -1.24 6.88
CA LEU A 228 0.38 -0.77 5.84
C LEU A 228 -1.06 -1.14 6.22
N PRO A 229 -2.07 -0.34 5.84
CA PRO A 229 -3.45 -0.63 6.25
C PRO A 229 -3.95 -2.01 5.79
N LEU A 230 -4.41 -2.85 6.70
CA LEU A 230 -5.06 -4.13 6.40
C LEU A 230 -6.37 -3.96 5.60
N ASN A 231 -6.94 -2.78 5.63
CA ASN A 231 -8.08 -2.39 4.80
C ASN A 231 -7.75 -2.39 3.30
N HIS A 232 -6.45 -2.26 2.96
CA HIS A 232 -5.96 -2.38 1.60
C HIS A 232 -5.62 -3.85 1.29
N ILE A 233 -6.08 -4.34 0.12
CA ILE A 233 -5.89 -5.75 -0.26
C ILE A 233 -4.42 -6.19 -0.29
N PHE A 234 -3.48 -5.28 -0.55
CA PHE A 234 -2.06 -5.59 -0.59
C PHE A 234 -1.55 -6.12 0.76
N GLU A 235 -1.69 -5.37 1.85
CA GLU A 235 -1.24 -5.79 3.17
C GLU A 235 -2.04 -7.00 3.68
N ARG A 236 -3.35 -7.01 3.40
CA ARG A 236 -4.23 -8.12 3.78
C ARG A 236 -3.82 -9.43 3.09
N MET A 237 -3.60 -9.41 1.77
CA MET A 237 -3.19 -10.58 1.00
C MET A 237 -1.81 -11.08 1.46
N VAL A 238 -0.86 -10.17 1.68
CA VAL A 238 0.47 -10.53 2.17
C VAL A 238 0.42 -11.11 3.58
N SER A 239 -0.51 -10.67 4.44
CA SER A 239 -0.73 -11.29 5.76
C SER A 239 -1.10 -12.77 5.63
N TYR A 240 -1.91 -13.14 4.64
CA TYR A 240 -2.20 -14.55 4.37
C TYR A 240 -0.99 -15.33 3.82
N ILE A 241 -0.11 -14.67 3.03
CA ILE A 241 1.18 -15.27 2.65
C ILE A 241 2.00 -15.57 3.91
N TYR A 242 2.12 -14.63 4.84
CA TYR A 242 2.86 -14.81 6.09
C TYR A 242 2.31 -15.99 6.90
N ILE A 243 1.01 -16.06 7.09
CA ILE A 243 0.35 -17.15 7.81
C ILE A 243 0.64 -18.50 7.13
N THR A 244 0.46 -18.60 5.81
CA THR A 244 0.67 -19.85 5.07
C THR A 244 2.13 -20.25 4.92
N SER A 245 3.06 -19.36 5.24
CA SER A 245 4.50 -19.62 5.28
C SER A 245 5.02 -19.91 6.69
N GLY A 246 4.14 -19.89 7.70
CA GLY A 246 4.50 -20.11 9.09
C GLY A 246 5.20 -18.92 9.76
N ASN A 247 5.12 -17.72 9.15
CA ASN A 247 5.70 -16.53 9.73
C ASN A 247 4.81 -15.96 10.85
N SER A 248 5.42 -15.26 11.81
CA SER A 248 4.71 -14.48 12.82
C SER A 248 4.47 -13.06 12.34
N ILE A 249 3.30 -12.47 12.62
CA ILE A 249 2.95 -11.11 12.23
C ILE A 249 2.89 -10.21 13.47
N TYR A 250 3.70 -9.17 13.47
CA TYR A 250 3.72 -8.12 14.48
C TYR A 250 3.12 -6.85 13.91
N TYR A 251 2.08 -6.30 14.55
CA TYR A 251 1.39 -5.09 14.09
C TYR A 251 1.98 -3.85 14.75
N ALA A 252 2.52 -2.93 13.94
CA ALA A 252 3.01 -1.65 14.44
C ALA A 252 1.86 -0.77 14.96
N GLU A 253 2.13 0.01 16.00
CA GLU A 253 1.15 0.89 16.65
C GLU A 253 0.72 2.06 15.74
N GLY A 254 1.64 2.55 14.89
CA GLY A 254 1.42 3.66 13.96
C GLY A 254 2.65 3.92 13.10
N LEU A 255 2.54 4.86 12.16
CA LEU A 255 3.63 5.20 11.25
C LEU A 255 4.82 5.87 11.95
N ASP A 256 4.57 6.58 13.03
CA ASP A 256 5.55 7.27 13.87
C ASP A 256 6.41 6.30 14.71
N THR A 257 5.87 5.14 15.06
CA THR A 257 6.56 4.12 15.88
C THR A 257 7.31 3.06 15.08
N ILE A 258 7.20 3.05 13.73
CA ILE A 258 7.80 2.02 12.86
C ILE A 258 9.29 1.82 13.16
N ALA A 259 10.06 2.91 13.33
CA ALA A 259 11.50 2.83 13.53
C ALA A 259 11.89 2.11 14.84
N ASP A 260 11.10 2.26 15.89
CA ASP A 260 11.31 1.58 17.17
C ASP A 260 10.79 0.15 17.11
N ASN A 261 9.63 -0.08 16.51
CA ASN A 261 9.09 -1.41 16.31
C ASN A 261 10.02 -2.29 15.45
N LEU A 262 10.69 -1.73 14.42
CA LEU A 262 11.72 -2.45 13.62
C LEU A 262 12.89 -2.94 14.49
N LYS A 263 13.36 -2.13 15.43
CA LYS A 263 14.46 -2.50 16.34
C LYS A 263 14.03 -3.54 17.39
N GLU A 264 12.79 -3.45 17.87
CA GLU A 264 12.23 -4.38 18.88
C GLU A 264 11.94 -5.75 18.27
N VAL A 265 11.19 -5.77 17.18
CA VAL A 265 10.72 -7.00 16.51
C VAL A 265 11.84 -7.66 15.71
N LYS A 266 12.74 -6.88 15.12
CA LYS A 266 13.80 -7.32 14.19
C LYS A 266 13.24 -8.20 13.07
N PRO A 267 12.30 -7.67 12.27
CA PRO A 267 11.59 -8.47 11.28
C PRO A 267 12.51 -8.93 10.15
N ASN A 268 12.18 -10.07 9.57
CA ASN A 268 12.79 -10.56 8.33
C ASN A 268 12.16 -9.92 7.09
N LEU A 269 10.88 -9.54 7.19
CA LEU A 269 10.11 -9.11 6.03
C LEU A 269 9.03 -8.09 6.42
N PHE A 270 8.76 -7.18 5.49
CA PHE A 270 7.63 -6.27 5.59
C PHE A 270 7.28 -5.68 4.21
N CYS A 271 6.05 -5.20 4.09
CA CYS A 271 5.63 -4.42 2.94
C CYS A 271 5.71 -2.92 3.23
N THR A 272 5.94 -2.14 2.19
CA THR A 272 6.03 -0.69 2.30
C THR A 272 5.48 0.01 1.06
N VAL A 273 5.42 1.33 1.11
CA VAL A 273 5.13 2.19 -0.03
C VAL A 273 6.33 3.09 -0.33
N PRO A 274 6.49 3.55 -1.60
CA PRO A 274 7.64 4.36 -2.00
C PRO A 274 7.89 5.57 -1.10
N ARG A 275 6.83 6.25 -0.67
CA ARG A 275 6.91 7.44 0.17
C ARG A 275 7.62 7.19 1.52
N LEU A 276 7.42 6.02 2.11
CA LEU A 276 8.10 5.68 3.36
C LEU A 276 9.60 5.44 3.13
N LEU A 277 9.95 4.79 2.01
CA LEU A 277 11.36 4.62 1.62
C LEU A 277 12.05 5.96 1.36
N GLU A 278 11.36 6.90 0.73
CA GLU A 278 11.83 8.27 0.53
C GLU A 278 12.14 8.93 1.90
N LYS A 279 11.20 8.90 2.84
CA LYS A 279 11.40 9.47 4.20
C LYS A 279 12.54 8.80 4.98
N VAL A 280 12.69 7.49 4.84
CA VAL A 280 13.83 6.77 5.46
C VAL A 280 15.15 7.23 4.85
N TYR A 281 15.20 7.35 3.52
CA TYR A 281 16.39 7.81 2.80
C TYR A 281 16.74 9.26 3.17
N GLU A 282 15.77 10.16 3.24
CA GLU A 282 15.94 11.56 3.68
C GLU A 282 16.60 11.62 5.07
N LYS A 283 16.08 10.87 6.04
CA LYS A 283 16.68 10.79 7.40
C LYS A 283 18.12 10.25 7.39
N ILE A 284 18.42 9.32 6.48
CA ILE A 284 19.79 8.81 6.30
C ILE A 284 20.69 9.93 5.74
N MET A 285 20.21 10.68 4.76
CA MET A 285 20.97 11.78 4.14
C MET A 285 21.21 12.93 5.11
N GLU A 286 20.22 13.31 5.91
CA GLU A 286 20.36 14.31 6.98
C GLU A 286 21.46 13.91 7.99
N LYS A 287 21.42 12.67 8.47
CA LYS A 287 22.49 12.15 9.36
C LYS A 287 23.85 12.12 8.67
N GLY A 288 23.89 11.79 7.38
CA GLY A 288 25.09 11.80 6.56
C GLY A 288 25.66 13.20 6.35
N ALA A 289 24.81 14.20 6.17
CA ALA A 289 25.20 15.61 6.03
C ALA A 289 25.85 16.17 7.31
N ALA A 290 25.36 15.74 8.47
CA ALA A 290 25.93 16.14 9.76
C ALA A 290 27.30 15.52 10.08
N LEU A 291 27.77 14.53 9.28
CA LEU A 291 29.10 13.94 9.46
C LEU A 291 30.20 14.89 9.00
N THR A 292 31.37 14.76 9.61
CA THR A 292 32.55 15.56 9.28
C THR A 292 33.80 14.68 9.05
N GLY A 293 34.83 15.23 8.41
CA GLY A 293 36.11 14.58 8.21
C GLY A 293 36.04 13.24 7.46
N ILE A 294 36.74 12.23 7.96
CA ILE A 294 36.84 10.91 7.33
C ILE A 294 35.48 10.21 7.26
N LYS A 295 34.63 10.37 8.28
CA LYS A 295 33.29 9.76 8.29
C LYS A 295 32.41 10.28 7.15
N LYS A 296 32.45 11.58 6.86
CA LYS A 296 31.75 12.19 5.74
C LYS A 296 32.27 11.65 4.41
N LYS A 297 33.59 11.61 4.22
CA LYS A 297 34.18 11.05 2.99
C LYS A 297 33.79 9.59 2.75
N LEU A 298 33.81 8.76 3.81
CA LEU A 298 33.37 7.37 3.70
C LEU A 298 31.87 7.23 3.35
N PHE A 299 31.03 8.05 3.94
CA PHE A 299 29.61 8.09 3.63
C PHE A 299 29.37 8.43 2.16
N ASP A 300 29.95 9.54 1.66
CA ASP A 300 29.80 10.00 0.28
C ASP A 300 30.36 8.98 -0.72
N TRP A 301 31.52 8.39 -0.43
CA TRP A 301 32.12 7.32 -1.24
C TRP A 301 31.22 6.09 -1.30
N SER A 302 30.62 5.67 -0.17
CA SER A 302 29.71 4.53 -0.13
C SER A 302 28.45 4.77 -0.96
N LEU A 303 27.88 5.98 -0.90
CA LEU A 303 26.74 6.37 -1.74
C LEU A 303 27.10 6.33 -3.22
N ALA A 304 28.25 6.88 -3.61
CA ALA A 304 28.73 6.88 -5.00
C ALA A 304 28.95 5.45 -5.55
N LEU A 305 29.29 4.49 -4.69
CA LEU A 305 29.34 3.07 -5.05
C LEU A 305 27.95 2.49 -5.22
N ALA A 306 27.04 2.78 -4.30
CA ALA A 306 25.67 2.27 -4.35
C ALA A 306 24.89 2.80 -5.56
N ASP A 307 25.10 4.05 -5.96
CA ASP A 307 24.51 4.64 -7.16
C ASP A 307 24.88 3.89 -8.46
N LYS A 308 26.02 3.20 -8.48
CA LYS A 308 26.51 2.41 -9.64
C LYS A 308 26.07 0.96 -9.60
N TYR A 309 25.41 0.52 -8.53
CA TYR A 309 24.98 -0.86 -8.38
C TYR A 309 23.98 -1.26 -9.47
N ASP A 310 24.21 -2.42 -10.08
CA ASP A 310 23.28 -3.02 -11.06
C ASP A 310 23.11 -4.51 -10.70
N ASN A 311 21.89 -4.91 -10.47
CA ASN A 311 21.58 -6.29 -10.08
C ASN A 311 21.72 -7.32 -11.22
N GLN A 312 21.78 -6.85 -12.48
CA GLN A 312 21.91 -7.69 -13.66
C GLN A 312 23.35 -7.74 -14.20
N LYS A 313 24.22 -6.82 -13.76
CA LYS A 313 25.59 -6.73 -14.24
C LYS A 313 26.58 -6.94 -13.11
N SER A 314 27.57 -7.79 -13.33
CA SER A 314 28.71 -7.89 -12.41
C SER A 314 29.52 -6.60 -12.46
N GLY A 315 29.71 -5.95 -11.31
CA GLY A 315 30.57 -4.78 -11.18
C GLY A 315 32.07 -5.07 -11.29
N GLY A 316 32.46 -6.35 -11.41
CA GLY A 316 33.84 -6.79 -11.38
C GLY A 316 34.41 -6.91 -9.95
N LEU A 317 35.56 -7.59 -9.83
CA LEU A 317 36.15 -7.94 -8.54
C LEU A 317 36.46 -6.70 -7.68
N ALA A 318 37.07 -5.68 -8.28
CA ALA A 318 37.46 -4.45 -7.57
C ALA A 318 36.22 -3.69 -7.02
N TYR A 319 35.14 -3.58 -7.79
CA TYR A 319 33.89 -2.97 -7.34
C TYR A 319 33.25 -3.75 -6.20
N ASN A 320 33.19 -5.08 -6.33
CA ASN A 320 32.58 -5.94 -5.32
C ASN A 320 33.36 -5.88 -3.97
N MET A 321 34.69 -5.79 -4.02
CA MET A 321 35.51 -5.60 -2.81
C MET A 321 35.24 -4.23 -2.15
N GLN A 322 35.15 -3.16 -2.95
CA GLN A 322 34.81 -1.83 -2.44
C GLN A 322 33.41 -1.80 -1.84
N LEU A 323 32.41 -2.40 -2.52
CA LEU A 323 31.05 -2.47 -2.02
C LEU A 323 30.96 -3.29 -0.73
N ALA A 324 31.70 -4.39 -0.60
CA ALA A 324 31.78 -5.17 0.63
C ALA A 324 32.36 -4.34 1.79
N LEU A 325 33.39 -3.52 1.52
CA LEU A 325 33.94 -2.60 2.51
C LEU A 325 32.95 -1.50 2.92
N ALA A 326 32.24 -0.90 1.96
CA ALA A 326 31.17 0.07 2.21
C ALA A 326 30.04 -0.54 3.05
N ASN A 327 29.67 -1.80 2.74
CA ASN A 327 28.68 -2.56 3.49
C ASN A 327 29.09 -2.80 4.95
N LYS A 328 30.37 -3.03 5.21
CA LYS A 328 30.90 -3.23 6.57
C LYS A 328 30.97 -1.91 7.36
N LEU A 329 31.44 -0.84 6.73
CA LEU A 329 31.79 0.41 7.42
C LEU A 329 30.60 1.40 7.55
N VAL A 330 29.70 1.42 6.55
CA VAL A 330 28.61 2.41 6.45
C VAL A 330 27.24 1.74 6.46
N PHE A 331 26.97 0.86 5.51
CA PHE A 331 25.62 0.30 5.33
C PHE A 331 25.19 -0.67 6.44
N SER A 332 26.14 -1.22 7.21
CA SER A 332 25.81 -1.96 8.45
C SER A 332 24.95 -1.13 9.42
N LYS A 333 25.16 0.20 9.49
CA LYS A 333 24.35 1.09 10.33
C LYS A 333 22.92 1.26 9.83
N TRP A 334 22.71 1.17 8.53
CA TRP A 334 21.37 1.22 7.95
C TRP A 334 20.59 -0.06 8.27
N ARG A 335 21.27 -1.21 8.14
CA ARG A 335 20.66 -2.50 8.50
C ARG A 335 20.38 -2.60 10.01
N GLU A 336 21.28 -2.07 10.85
CA GLU A 336 21.07 -1.98 12.30
C GLU A 336 19.79 -1.19 12.65
N ALA A 337 19.50 -0.11 11.93
CA ALA A 337 18.30 0.69 12.11
C ALA A 337 17.01 -0.09 11.74
N LEU A 338 17.13 -1.10 10.89
CA LEU A 338 16.04 -2.01 10.49
C LEU A 338 16.00 -3.33 11.28
N GLY A 339 16.84 -3.47 12.34
CA GLY A 339 16.89 -4.66 13.19
C GLY A 339 17.88 -5.74 12.74
N ASN A 340 18.67 -5.53 11.69
CA ASN A 340 19.70 -6.43 11.10
C ASN A 340 19.20 -7.75 10.49
N ASN A 341 17.90 -8.00 10.45
CA ASN A 341 17.35 -9.30 10.03
C ASN A 341 16.55 -9.23 8.71
N VAL A 342 16.48 -8.06 8.08
CA VAL A 342 15.62 -7.86 6.90
C VAL A 342 16.18 -8.63 5.70
N ASP A 343 15.42 -9.62 5.26
CA ASP A 343 15.69 -10.45 4.07
C ASP A 343 14.90 -9.98 2.86
N LEU A 344 13.74 -9.32 3.09
CA LEU A 344 12.80 -8.91 2.05
C LEU A 344 12.03 -7.65 2.43
N ILE A 345 12.03 -6.68 1.52
CA ILE A 345 11.05 -5.58 1.52
C ILE A 345 10.31 -5.61 0.18
N VAL A 346 8.98 -5.65 0.21
CA VAL A 346 8.16 -5.48 -1.00
C VAL A 346 7.55 -4.08 -0.98
N THR A 347 7.73 -3.34 -2.07
CA THR A 347 7.11 -2.02 -2.24
C THR A 347 6.09 -2.07 -3.38
N GLY A 348 5.00 -1.35 -3.21
CA GLY A 348 3.92 -1.33 -4.19
C GLY A 348 2.96 -0.16 -3.98
N GLY A 349 1.88 -0.15 -4.77
CA GLY A 349 0.84 0.87 -4.69
C GLY A 349 1.15 2.17 -5.45
N ALA A 350 2.41 2.50 -5.69
CA ALA A 350 2.89 3.58 -6.54
C ALA A 350 4.28 3.23 -7.09
N ALA A 351 4.72 3.92 -8.14
CA ALA A 351 6.05 3.72 -8.69
C ALA A 351 7.15 4.15 -7.69
N CYS A 352 8.14 3.30 -7.50
CA CYS A 352 9.28 3.60 -6.64
C CYS A 352 10.44 4.21 -7.45
N GLN A 353 11.13 5.18 -6.86
CA GLN A 353 12.32 5.74 -7.48
C GLN A 353 13.39 4.65 -7.65
N VAL A 354 13.82 4.42 -8.90
CA VAL A 354 14.83 3.40 -9.24
C VAL A 354 16.13 3.58 -8.44
N ARG A 355 16.51 4.83 -8.20
CA ARG A 355 17.68 5.17 -7.41
C ARG A 355 17.60 4.64 -5.98
N LEU A 356 16.44 4.75 -5.33
CA LEU A 356 16.24 4.25 -3.97
C LEU A 356 16.36 2.72 -3.91
N ILE A 357 15.67 2.03 -4.82
CA ILE A 357 15.75 0.56 -4.92
C ILE A 357 17.21 0.13 -5.08
N ARG A 358 17.95 0.79 -5.98
CA ARG A 358 19.37 0.52 -6.24
C ARG A 358 20.22 0.70 -4.99
N ILE A 359 20.13 1.85 -4.34
CA ILE A 359 20.95 2.19 -3.17
C ILE A 359 20.68 1.25 -2.00
N PHE A 360 19.41 1.00 -1.68
CA PHE A 360 19.05 0.09 -0.58
C PHE A 360 19.47 -1.35 -0.88
N THR A 361 19.28 -1.82 -2.12
CA THR A 361 19.72 -3.16 -2.51
C THR A 361 21.25 -3.30 -2.43
N ALA A 362 22.01 -2.29 -2.89
CA ALA A 362 23.47 -2.24 -2.74
C ALA A 362 23.90 -2.26 -1.28
N ALA A 363 23.13 -1.66 -0.39
CA ALA A 363 23.35 -1.65 1.06
C ALA A 363 22.97 -2.98 1.75
N GLY A 364 22.59 -4.01 1.00
CA GLY A 364 22.15 -5.29 1.54
C GLY A 364 20.73 -5.24 2.15
N ILE A 365 19.90 -4.32 1.69
CA ILE A 365 18.48 -4.17 2.05
C ILE A 365 17.68 -4.36 0.76
N PRO A 366 17.32 -5.61 0.40
CA PRO A 366 16.70 -5.91 -0.89
C PRO A 366 15.25 -5.39 -0.94
N ILE A 367 14.96 -4.58 -1.96
CA ILE A 367 13.63 -4.03 -2.22
C ILE A 367 13.12 -4.58 -3.56
N TYR A 368 11.92 -5.15 -3.53
CA TYR A 368 11.23 -5.70 -4.69
C TYR A 368 9.96 -4.91 -4.95
N GLU A 369 9.86 -4.35 -6.16
CA GLU A 369 8.69 -3.59 -6.57
C GLU A 369 7.65 -4.52 -7.18
N GLY A 370 6.38 -4.36 -6.75
CA GLY A 370 5.23 -5.10 -7.25
C GLY A 370 4.13 -4.18 -7.74
N TYR A 371 3.27 -4.72 -8.61
CA TYR A 371 2.18 -4.02 -9.24
C TYR A 371 0.91 -4.85 -9.27
N GLY A 372 -0.21 -4.19 -9.06
CA GLY A 372 -1.55 -4.71 -9.30
C GLY A 372 -2.62 -3.87 -8.59
N PRO A 373 -3.82 -3.77 -9.22
CA PRO A 373 -4.97 -3.10 -8.66
C PRO A 373 -5.76 -4.02 -7.70
N THR A 374 -6.66 -3.43 -6.91
CA THR A 374 -7.58 -4.19 -6.04
C THR A 374 -8.40 -5.21 -6.83
N GLU A 375 -8.76 -4.87 -8.05
CA GLU A 375 -9.52 -5.69 -8.99
C GLU A 375 -8.80 -6.99 -9.41
N ASN A 376 -7.51 -7.16 -9.04
CA ASN A 376 -6.74 -8.39 -9.29
C ASN A 376 -6.20 -9.05 -8.00
N SER A 377 -6.65 -8.70 -6.83
CA SER A 377 -6.45 -9.36 -5.51
C SER A 377 -5.06 -9.35 -4.84
N PRO A 378 -4.07 -8.46 -5.03
CA PRO A 378 -3.94 -7.47 -6.08
C PRO A 378 -2.87 -7.81 -7.13
N VAL A 379 -1.86 -8.68 -6.84
CA VAL A 379 -0.60 -8.77 -7.59
C VAL A 379 -0.80 -9.31 -9.00
N ILE A 380 -0.36 -8.53 -9.98
CA ILE A 380 -0.22 -8.95 -11.39
C ILE A 380 1.24 -9.33 -11.66
N SER A 381 2.17 -8.52 -11.17
CA SER A 381 3.60 -8.62 -11.48
C SER A 381 4.42 -8.20 -10.27
N VAL A 382 5.56 -8.84 -10.04
CA VAL A 382 6.49 -8.49 -8.97
C VAL A 382 7.91 -8.89 -9.32
N ASN A 383 8.88 -8.04 -8.97
CA ASN A 383 10.29 -8.39 -9.00
C ASN A 383 10.55 -9.55 -8.01
N ARG A 384 11.39 -10.51 -8.39
CA ARG A 384 11.63 -11.75 -7.66
C ARG A 384 13.03 -11.79 -7.08
N GLN A 385 13.25 -12.57 -6.05
CA GLN A 385 14.59 -12.72 -5.44
C GLN A 385 15.65 -13.26 -6.40
N ALA A 386 15.27 -14.15 -7.33
CA ALA A 386 16.20 -14.64 -8.34
C ALA A 386 16.68 -13.49 -9.24
N ALA A 387 17.97 -13.36 -9.47
CA ALA A 387 18.57 -12.28 -10.27
C ALA A 387 17.92 -12.16 -11.66
N ALA A 388 17.59 -13.29 -12.31
CA ALA A 388 16.87 -13.34 -13.57
C ALA A 388 15.38 -12.95 -13.46
N GLY A 389 14.87 -12.68 -12.27
CA GLY A 389 13.48 -12.27 -11.99
C GLY A 389 13.33 -10.80 -11.59
N THR A 390 14.42 -10.03 -11.55
CA THR A 390 14.41 -8.62 -11.12
C THR A 390 15.11 -7.73 -12.13
N LYS A 391 14.47 -6.62 -12.48
CA LYS A 391 15.05 -5.53 -13.27
C LYS A 391 14.62 -4.20 -12.68
N PHE A 392 15.57 -3.37 -12.27
CA PHE A 392 15.29 -2.06 -11.70
C PHE A 392 14.54 -1.16 -12.69
N GLY A 393 13.53 -0.45 -12.22
CA GLY A 393 12.67 0.41 -13.03
C GLY A 393 11.53 -0.35 -13.72
N THR A 394 11.33 -1.62 -13.37
CA THR A 394 10.18 -2.44 -13.79
C THR A 394 9.52 -3.04 -12.55
N VAL A 395 8.28 -3.49 -12.69
CA VAL A 395 7.56 -4.24 -11.66
C VAL A 395 7.77 -5.76 -11.77
N GLY A 396 8.81 -6.18 -12.50
CA GLY A 396 9.17 -7.60 -12.67
C GLY A 396 8.31 -8.35 -13.68
N PRO A 397 8.48 -9.67 -13.77
CA PRO A 397 7.64 -10.53 -14.59
C PRO A 397 6.27 -10.75 -13.95
N PRO A 398 5.20 -11.03 -14.74
CA PRO A 398 3.92 -11.50 -14.22
C PRO A 398 4.07 -12.69 -13.27
N ILE A 399 3.23 -12.75 -12.22
CA ILE A 399 3.22 -13.91 -11.32
C ILE A 399 2.63 -15.15 -12.03
N GLU A 400 2.90 -16.32 -11.49
CA GLU A 400 2.33 -17.56 -12.01
C GLU A 400 0.79 -17.50 -12.05
N GLY A 401 0.17 -18.19 -13.02
CA GLY A 401 -1.29 -18.25 -13.17
C GLY A 401 -1.96 -16.98 -13.67
N GLN A 402 -1.18 -15.95 -14.05
CA GLN A 402 -1.67 -14.72 -14.68
C GLN A 402 -1.22 -14.66 -16.15
N GLU A 403 -2.17 -14.41 -17.04
CA GLU A 403 -1.89 -14.04 -18.41
C GLU A 403 -1.93 -12.50 -18.50
N VAL A 404 -0.88 -11.90 -19.06
CA VAL A 404 -0.80 -10.44 -19.23
C VAL A 404 -0.54 -10.12 -20.68
N LYS A 405 -1.35 -9.23 -21.25
CA LYS A 405 -1.16 -8.67 -22.59
C LYS A 405 -1.23 -7.14 -22.55
N LEU A 406 -0.71 -6.54 -23.60
CA LEU A 406 -0.86 -5.09 -23.83
C LEU A 406 -1.80 -4.89 -25.02
N GLU A 407 -2.75 -3.99 -24.88
CA GLU A 407 -3.60 -3.55 -25.99
C GLU A 407 -2.77 -2.62 -26.94
N PRO A 408 -3.27 -2.31 -28.15
CA PRO A 408 -2.55 -1.47 -29.12
C PRO A 408 -2.19 -0.07 -28.58
N ASP A 409 -2.94 0.44 -27.61
CA ASP A 409 -2.67 1.72 -26.92
C ASP A 409 -1.74 1.56 -25.70
N GLY A 410 -1.25 0.35 -25.44
CA GLY A 410 -0.37 0.02 -24.35
C GLY A 410 -1.09 -0.30 -23.02
N GLU A 411 -2.42 -0.34 -23.00
CA GLU A 411 -3.15 -0.72 -21.77
C GLU A 411 -2.82 -2.13 -21.33
N ILE A 412 -2.50 -2.29 -20.06
CA ILE A 412 -2.21 -3.57 -19.44
C ILE A 412 -3.54 -4.28 -19.17
N CYS A 413 -3.70 -5.45 -19.76
CA CYS A 413 -4.83 -6.33 -19.52
C CYS A 413 -4.35 -7.64 -18.88
N VAL A 414 -5.10 -8.13 -17.89
CA VAL A 414 -4.79 -9.36 -17.17
C VAL A 414 -5.98 -10.32 -17.17
N LYS A 415 -5.67 -11.61 -17.28
CA LYS A 415 -6.62 -12.71 -17.15
C LYS A 415 -6.04 -13.76 -16.21
N GLY A 416 -6.85 -14.25 -15.29
CA GLY A 416 -6.44 -15.27 -14.33
C GLY A 416 -7.39 -15.41 -13.16
N PRO A 417 -7.15 -16.38 -12.27
CA PRO A 417 -8.06 -16.67 -11.16
C PRO A 417 -8.11 -15.58 -10.09
N SER A 418 -7.16 -14.65 -10.10
CA SER A 418 -7.11 -13.52 -9.14
C SER A 418 -7.99 -12.34 -9.55
N VAL A 419 -8.52 -12.31 -10.78
CA VAL A 419 -9.41 -11.25 -11.26
C VAL A 419 -10.71 -11.25 -10.46
N MET A 420 -11.16 -10.08 -10.03
CA MET A 420 -12.37 -9.86 -9.23
C MET A 420 -13.64 -10.49 -9.84
N MET A 421 -14.63 -10.72 -9.01
CA MET A 421 -15.98 -11.13 -9.46
C MET A 421 -16.71 -10.01 -10.22
N GLY A 422 -16.33 -8.75 -9.99
CA GLY A 422 -16.94 -7.54 -10.55
C GLY A 422 -17.12 -6.45 -9.50
N TYR A 423 -17.78 -5.36 -9.89
CA TYR A 423 -18.17 -4.28 -8.98
C TYR A 423 -19.56 -4.50 -8.41
N TYR A 424 -19.68 -4.43 -7.09
CA TYR A 424 -20.93 -4.63 -6.36
C TYR A 424 -22.02 -3.66 -6.84
N LYS A 425 -23.18 -4.18 -7.20
CA LYS A 425 -24.33 -3.44 -7.77
C LYS A 425 -24.02 -2.58 -9.02
N ARG A 426 -22.87 -2.81 -9.67
CA ARG A 426 -22.45 -2.05 -10.86
C ARG A 426 -22.07 -2.99 -12.02
N PRO A 427 -23.05 -3.76 -12.55
CA PRO A 427 -22.80 -4.61 -13.72
C PRO A 427 -22.38 -3.83 -14.97
N ASP A 428 -22.80 -2.56 -15.08
CA ASP A 428 -22.37 -1.62 -16.11
C ASP A 428 -20.86 -1.43 -16.09
N LEU A 429 -20.30 -1.02 -14.95
CA LEU A 429 -18.86 -0.82 -14.79
C LEU A 429 -18.09 -2.14 -14.88
N THR A 430 -18.68 -3.23 -14.43
CA THR A 430 -18.05 -4.56 -14.54
C THR A 430 -17.85 -4.92 -16.01
N GLY A 431 -18.86 -4.75 -16.86
CA GLY A 431 -18.79 -5.04 -18.28
C GLY A 431 -17.83 -4.09 -19.03
N GLU A 432 -17.66 -2.84 -18.58
CA GLU A 432 -16.67 -1.92 -19.13
C GLU A 432 -15.23 -2.29 -18.73
N THR A 433 -15.05 -2.95 -17.58
CA THR A 433 -13.73 -3.23 -17.00
C THR A 433 -13.25 -4.65 -17.28
N ILE A 434 -14.18 -5.63 -17.34
CA ILE A 434 -13.86 -7.03 -17.69
C ILE A 434 -14.49 -7.33 -19.05
N ILE A 435 -13.64 -7.39 -20.09
CA ILE A 435 -14.07 -7.62 -21.48
C ILE A 435 -13.48 -8.97 -21.94
N ASP A 436 -14.29 -9.90 -22.36
CA ASP A 436 -13.91 -11.24 -22.80
C ASP A 436 -13.03 -12.01 -21.78
N GLY A 437 -13.28 -11.75 -20.48
CA GLY A 437 -12.55 -12.33 -19.37
C GLY A 437 -11.19 -11.66 -19.09
N TRP A 438 -10.86 -10.57 -19.77
CA TRP A 438 -9.70 -9.75 -19.51
C TRP A 438 -10.05 -8.53 -18.68
N LEU A 439 -9.39 -8.37 -17.54
CA LEU A 439 -9.45 -7.16 -16.73
C LEU A 439 -8.62 -6.06 -17.41
N HIS A 440 -9.25 -4.99 -17.84
CA HIS A 440 -8.64 -3.77 -18.32
C HIS A 440 -8.26 -2.90 -17.13
N THR A 441 -6.95 -2.79 -16.85
CA THR A 441 -6.47 -2.17 -15.60
C THR A 441 -6.57 -0.64 -15.61
N GLY A 442 -6.64 -0.04 -16.79
CA GLY A 442 -6.53 1.41 -16.98
C GLY A 442 -5.11 1.93 -16.77
N ASP A 443 -4.12 1.07 -16.58
CA ASP A 443 -2.71 1.41 -16.51
C ASP A 443 -2.02 1.08 -17.85
N ILE A 444 -1.09 1.92 -18.27
CA ILE A 444 -0.31 1.77 -19.51
C ILE A 444 1.07 1.22 -19.19
N GLY A 445 1.56 0.30 -20.00
CA GLY A 445 2.86 -0.29 -19.78
C GLY A 445 3.54 -0.81 -21.05
N VAL A 446 4.76 -1.31 -20.85
CA VAL A 446 5.56 -1.98 -21.87
C VAL A 446 6.23 -3.20 -21.25
N PHE A 447 6.57 -4.19 -22.09
CA PHE A 447 7.47 -5.26 -21.69
C PHE A 447 8.90 -4.93 -22.07
N GLU A 448 9.79 -4.82 -21.09
CA GLU A 448 11.24 -4.79 -21.32
C GLU A 448 11.80 -6.21 -21.40
N ASP A 449 12.69 -6.44 -22.38
CA ASP A 449 13.30 -7.76 -22.68
C ASP A 449 12.24 -8.87 -22.87
N ASN A 450 11.04 -8.53 -23.34
CA ASN A 450 9.88 -9.43 -23.49
C ASN A 450 9.51 -10.20 -22.21
N LYS A 451 9.87 -9.69 -21.05
CA LYS A 451 9.73 -10.39 -19.76
C LYS A 451 9.29 -9.50 -18.62
N TYR A 452 9.88 -8.32 -18.50
CA TYR A 452 9.70 -7.45 -17.35
C TYR A 452 8.64 -6.41 -17.66
N LEU A 453 7.54 -6.41 -16.92
CA LEU A 453 6.50 -5.40 -17.07
C LEU A 453 6.98 -4.08 -16.45
N LYS A 454 6.82 -3.00 -17.20
CA LYS A 454 7.09 -1.64 -16.77
C LYS A 454 5.84 -0.81 -16.93
N ILE A 455 5.38 -0.22 -15.84
CA ILE A 455 4.27 0.73 -15.87
C ILE A 455 4.81 2.06 -16.34
N THR A 456 4.18 2.64 -17.34
CA THR A 456 4.60 3.94 -17.88
C THR A 456 3.67 5.06 -17.43
N ASP A 457 2.36 4.81 -17.32
CA ASP A 457 1.40 5.80 -16.80
C ASP A 457 0.02 5.17 -16.52
N ARG A 458 -0.95 6.03 -16.16
CA ARG A 458 -2.36 5.73 -16.09
C ARG A 458 -3.12 6.31 -17.28
N LYS A 459 -3.92 5.50 -17.97
CA LYS A 459 -4.71 5.90 -19.14
C LYS A 459 -5.58 7.14 -18.84
N LYS A 460 -6.17 7.25 -17.65
CA LYS A 460 -6.99 8.38 -17.22
C LYS A 460 -6.20 9.60 -16.73
N GLU A 461 -4.90 9.46 -16.49
CA GLU A 461 -4.02 10.54 -16.08
C GLU A 461 -3.24 11.12 -17.25
N LEU A 462 -3.14 10.37 -18.36
CA LEU A 462 -2.64 10.92 -19.61
C LEU A 462 -3.51 12.11 -20.03
N PHE A 463 -2.86 13.21 -20.32
CA PHE A 463 -3.58 14.38 -20.85
C PHE A 463 -3.00 14.84 -22.18
N LYS A 464 -3.84 15.50 -22.97
CA LYS A 464 -3.42 16.17 -24.20
C LYS A 464 -3.15 17.62 -23.93
N THR A 465 -2.03 18.14 -24.42
CA THR A 465 -1.80 19.58 -24.55
C THR A 465 -2.68 20.14 -25.66
N SER A 466 -2.84 21.46 -25.73
CA SER A 466 -3.59 22.12 -26.82
C SER A 466 -3.01 21.84 -28.21
N GLY A 467 -1.73 21.46 -28.31
CA GLY A 467 -1.07 20.98 -29.51
C GLY A 467 -1.38 19.52 -29.87
N GLY A 468 -2.28 18.85 -29.17
CA GLY A 468 -2.71 17.48 -29.44
C GLY A 468 -1.70 16.39 -29.04
N LYS A 469 -0.65 16.73 -28.30
CA LYS A 469 0.36 15.78 -27.83
C LYS A 469 0.00 15.20 -26.48
N TYR A 470 0.10 13.87 -26.35
CA TYR A 470 -0.07 13.19 -25.08
C TYR A 470 1.14 13.39 -24.17
N VAL A 471 0.87 13.61 -22.89
CA VAL A 471 1.87 13.74 -21.83
C VAL A 471 1.52 12.77 -20.71
N ALA A 472 2.54 12.05 -20.25
CA ALA A 472 2.51 11.13 -19.12
C ALA A 472 3.06 11.87 -17.87
N PRO A 473 2.22 12.23 -16.90
CA PRO A 473 2.67 13.04 -15.75
C PRO A 473 3.58 12.29 -14.79
N GLN A 474 3.31 11.01 -14.52
CA GLN A 474 4.01 10.26 -13.47
C GLN A 474 5.53 10.12 -13.68
N PRO A 475 6.05 9.81 -14.90
CA PRO A 475 7.50 9.77 -15.13
C PRO A 475 8.19 11.09 -14.81
N ILE A 476 7.55 12.21 -15.16
CA ILE A 476 8.09 13.56 -14.91
C ILE A 476 8.13 13.83 -13.41
N GLU A 477 7.01 13.58 -12.71
CA GLU A 477 6.88 13.76 -11.27
C GLU A 477 7.89 12.90 -10.50
N ASN A 478 8.00 11.62 -10.85
CA ASN A 478 8.92 10.71 -10.19
C ASN A 478 10.38 11.10 -10.40
N LYS A 479 10.73 11.56 -11.60
CA LYS A 479 12.08 11.99 -11.89
C LYS A 479 12.46 13.26 -11.12
N MET A 480 11.59 14.26 -11.08
CA MET A 480 11.86 15.51 -10.35
C MET A 480 11.88 15.33 -8.83
N LYS A 481 11.13 14.38 -8.28
CA LYS A 481 11.18 13.99 -6.86
C LYS A 481 12.48 13.28 -6.44
N GLU A 482 13.38 12.95 -7.38
CA GLU A 482 14.74 12.51 -7.02
C GLU A 482 15.57 13.65 -6.39
N SER A 483 15.14 14.90 -6.55
CA SER A 483 15.77 16.05 -5.88
C SER A 483 15.36 16.12 -4.41
N PRO A 484 16.34 16.31 -3.48
CA PRO A 484 16.02 16.49 -2.07
C PRO A 484 15.21 17.76 -1.78
N PHE A 485 15.12 18.70 -2.73
CA PHE A 485 14.36 19.94 -2.59
C PHE A 485 12.88 19.78 -2.94
N VAL A 486 12.45 18.66 -3.56
CA VAL A 486 11.07 18.41 -3.97
C VAL A 486 10.41 17.40 -3.06
N GLU A 487 9.51 17.84 -2.21
CA GLU A 487 8.73 16.99 -1.31
C GLU A 487 7.59 16.28 -2.07
N GLN A 488 6.81 17.06 -2.83
CA GLN A 488 5.72 16.54 -3.66
C GLN A 488 5.63 17.36 -4.95
N MET A 489 5.07 16.77 -5.97
CA MET A 489 4.91 17.44 -7.26
C MET A 489 3.71 16.89 -8.01
N MET A 490 3.00 17.78 -8.70
CA MET A 490 1.93 17.44 -9.64
C MET A 490 2.14 18.17 -10.97
N VAL A 491 2.23 17.41 -12.03
CA VAL A 491 2.30 17.93 -13.41
C VAL A 491 0.90 18.32 -13.88
N VAL A 492 0.80 19.49 -14.48
CA VAL A 492 -0.43 20.06 -15.08
C VAL A 492 -0.18 20.50 -16.53
N GLY A 493 -1.23 20.60 -17.34
CA GLY A 493 -1.06 21.00 -18.73
C GLY A 493 -2.15 20.51 -19.68
N ALA A 494 -3.21 19.88 -19.14
CA ALA A 494 -4.35 19.45 -19.95
C ALA A 494 -4.97 20.64 -20.70
N GLU A 495 -5.08 20.52 -22.04
CA GLU A 495 -5.60 21.55 -22.94
C GLU A 495 -4.78 22.86 -22.95
N GLN A 496 -3.63 22.89 -22.29
CA GLN A 496 -2.73 24.04 -22.22
C GLN A 496 -1.62 23.98 -23.28
N LYS A 497 -1.00 25.13 -23.57
CA LYS A 497 0.05 25.26 -24.61
C LYS A 497 1.34 24.49 -24.25
N PHE A 498 1.59 24.28 -22.96
CA PHE A 498 2.81 23.63 -22.47
C PHE A 498 2.55 22.93 -21.13
N VAL A 499 3.46 22.03 -20.76
CA VAL A 499 3.48 21.34 -19.48
C VAL A 499 4.03 22.26 -18.41
N ALA A 500 3.37 22.25 -17.25
CA ALA A 500 3.79 22.98 -16.06
C ALA A 500 3.68 22.10 -14.81
N ALA A 501 4.14 22.61 -13.66
CA ALA A 501 4.14 21.87 -12.42
C ALA A 501 3.73 22.70 -11.21
N LEU A 502 3.02 22.07 -10.27
CA LEU A 502 2.91 22.49 -8.89
C LEU A 502 3.96 21.71 -8.09
N ILE A 503 4.83 22.40 -7.36
CA ILE A 503 5.91 21.81 -6.59
C ILE A 503 5.77 22.21 -5.13
N VAL A 504 5.67 21.21 -4.25
CA VAL A 504 5.77 21.40 -2.80
C VAL A 504 7.24 21.26 -2.40
N PRO A 505 7.88 22.31 -1.89
CA PRO A 505 9.26 22.27 -1.42
C PRO A 505 9.45 21.34 -0.20
N SER A 506 10.58 20.66 -0.13
CA SER A 506 11.05 20.08 1.13
C SER A 506 11.52 21.20 2.04
N ILE A 507 10.68 21.57 3.01
CA ILE A 507 10.95 22.72 3.91
C ILE A 507 12.22 22.50 4.73
N PRO A 508 12.54 21.30 5.26
CA PRO A 508 13.81 21.08 5.96
C PRO A 508 15.02 21.39 5.08
N ASN A 509 15.08 20.82 3.89
CA ASN A 509 16.21 21.04 2.96
C ASN A 509 16.28 22.49 2.47
N LEU A 510 15.15 23.12 2.25
CA LEU A 510 15.09 24.53 1.85
C LEU A 510 15.61 25.45 2.96
N LYS A 511 15.25 25.20 4.22
CA LYS A 511 15.77 25.95 5.39
C LYS A 511 17.28 25.85 5.50
N GLU A 512 17.81 24.65 5.38
CA GLU A 512 19.26 24.41 5.43
C GLU A 512 19.99 25.13 4.29
N TRP A 513 19.47 25.02 3.06
CA TRP A 513 20.03 25.72 1.90
C TRP A 513 19.99 27.25 2.07
N MET A 514 18.86 27.81 2.53
CA MET A 514 18.74 29.24 2.80
C MET A 514 19.75 29.69 3.85
N HIS A 515 19.91 28.93 4.93
CA HIS A 515 20.89 29.21 5.97
C HIS A 515 22.32 29.24 5.39
N HIS A 516 22.70 28.27 4.57
CA HIS A 516 24.01 28.24 3.90
C HIS A 516 24.23 29.42 2.94
N LYS A 517 23.15 29.99 2.42
CA LYS A 517 23.18 31.20 1.57
C LYS A 517 23.13 32.50 2.36
N GLY A 518 23.06 32.45 3.68
CA GLY A 518 22.90 33.63 4.53
C GLY A 518 21.52 34.27 4.44
N LEU A 519 20.52 33.52 3.97
CA LEU A 519 19.13 33.97 3.85
C LEU A 519 18.35 33.64 5.11
N LYS A 520 17.46 34.55 5.52
CA LYS A 520 16.59 34.31 6.66
C LYS A 520 15.33 33.53 6.19
N PHE A 521 15.09 32.39 6.83
CA PHE A 521 13.81 31.69 6.70
C PHE A 521 12.82 32.25 7.74
N THR A 522 11.66 32.75 7.29
CA THR A 522 10.61 33.28 8.16
C THR A 522 9.43 32.31 8.17
N THR A 523 8.74 32.18 7.06
CA THR A 523 7.65 31.24 6.81
C THR A 523 7.88 30.49 5.49
N ALA A 524 7.13 29.44 5.25
CA ALA A 524 7.17 28.74 3.97
C ALA A 524 6.70 29.65 2.84
N GLU A 525 5.64 30.45 3.09
CA GLU A 525 5.08 31.40 2.13
C GLU A 525 6.09 32.47 1.72
N ASP A 526 6.87 33.00 2.67
CA ASP A 526 7.92 33.98 2.35
C ASP A 526 9.06 33.34 1.57
N ALA A 527 9.46 32.11 1.96
CA ALA A 527 10.57 31.41 1.36
C ALA A 527 10.32 31.05 -0.12
N ILE A 528 9.12 30.55 -0.47
CA ILE A 528 8.79 30.17 -1.85
C ILE A 528 8.73 31.38 -2.80
N ASN A 529 8.53 32.56 -2.29
CA ASN A 529 8.51 33.82 -3.07
C ASN A 529 9.88 34.50 -3.15
N HIS A 530 10.90 33.96 -2.45
CA HIS A 530 12.22 34.57 -2.47
C HIS A 530 12.93 34.36 -3.82
N PRO A 531 13.49 35.41 -4.46
CA PRO A 531 14.07 35.30 -5.81
C PRO A 531 15.14 34.21 -5.96
N GLN A 532 16.02 34.03 -4.97
CA GLN A 532 17.06 33.00 -5.01
C GLN A 532 16.47 31.58 -4.85
N VAL A 533 15.36 31.42 -4.15
CA VAL A 533 14.64 30.15 -4.04
C VAL A 533 13.98 29.81 -5.40
N LEU A 534 13.32 30.77 -6.03
CA LEU A 534 12.76 30.60 -7.35
C LEU A 534 13.85 30.24 -8.38
N ASP A 535 15.05 30.86 -8.32
CA ASP A 535 16.19 30.52 -9.18
C ASP A 535 16.72 29.10 -8.89
N LEU A 536 16.77 28.68 -7.63
CA LEU A 536 17.10 27.30 -7.27
C LEU A 536 16.18 26.28 -7.96
N TYR A 537 14.87 26.47 -7.83
CA TYR A 537 13.88 25.56 -8.42
C TYR A 537 13.86 25.64 -9.94
N ARG A 538 14.12 26.78 -10.53
CA ARG A 538 14.27 26.91 -11.99
C ARG A 538 15.44 26.09 -12.51
N LYS A 539 16.62 26.24 -11.91
CA LYS A 539 17.81 25.45 -12.26
C LYS A 539 17.57 23.95 -12.06
N LEU A 540 16.85 23.59 -11.01
CA LEU A 540 16.47 22.21 -10.74
C LEU A 540 15.56 21.67 -11.85
N VAL A 541 14.48 22.36 -12.18
CA VAL A 541 13.55 21.95 -13.25
C VAL A 541 14.29 21.86 -14.60
N ASP A 542 15.14 22.83 -14.93
CA ASP A 542 15.92 22.82 -16.16
C ASP A 542 16.84 21.60 -16.24
N SER A 543 17.53 21.25 -15.14
CA SER A 543 18.41 20.08 -15.10
C SER A 543 17.68 18.75 -15.27
N PHE A 544 16.48 18.63 -14.76
CA PHE A 544 15.66 17.43 -14.94
C PHE A 544 14.94 17.39 -16.29
N ASN A 545 14.66 18.53 -16.91
CA ASN A 545 14.10 18.61 -18.25
C ASN A 545 14.99 17.96 -19.33
N GLU A 546 16.29 17.83 -19.09
CA GLU A 546 17.23 17.13 -19.99
C GLU A 546 16.88 15.65 -20.19
N PHE A 547 16.15 15.04 -19.25
CA PHE A 547 15.72 13.64 -19.35
C PHE A 547 14.44 13.43 -20.16
N PHE A 548 13.77 14.54 -20.58
CA PHE A 548 12.46 14.49 -21.23
C PHE A 548 12.49 15.13 -22.62
N ASN A 549 11.62 14.63 -23.49
CA ASN A 549 11.45 15.25 -24.79
C ASN A 549 10.80 16.64 -24.66
N HIS A 550 10.92 17.47 -25.71
CA HIS A 550 10.50 18.88 -25.66
C HIS A 550 9.03 19.10 -25.25
N VAL A 551 8.15 18.14 -25.56
CA VAL A 551 6.72 18.23 -25.23
C VAL A 551 6.45 17.97 -23.76
N GLU A 552 7.25 17.10 -23.14
CA GLU A 552 7.13 16.67 -21.74
C GLU A 552 7.86 17.60 -20.77
N GLN A 553 8.72 18.48 -21.28
CA GLN A 553 9.47 19.42 -20.44
C GLN A 553 8.56 20.39 -19.70
N VAL A 554 8.77 20.54 -18.41
CA VAL A 554 8.10 21.51 -17.56
C VAL A 554 8.63 22.91 -17.91
N LYS A 555 7.78 23.75 -18.47
CA LYS A 555 8.16 25.11 -18.93
C LYS A 555 7.98 26.19 -17.86
N LYS A 556 6.99 26.03 -17.00
CA LYS A 556 6.72 26.90 -15.87
C LYS A 556 6.33 26.06 -14.65
N PHE A 557 6.50 26.62 -13.46
CA PHE A 557 6.07 26.00 -12.20
C PHE A 557 5.61 27.04 -11.20
N GLU A 558 4.81 26.60 -10.22
CA GLU A 558 4.48 27.33 -9.01
C GLU A 558 4.89 26.52 -7.78
N LEU A 559 5.47 27.20 -6.80
CA LEU A 559 5.81 26.60 -5.51
C LEU A 559 4.59 26.69 -4.59
N ILE A 560 4.26 25.56 -3.93
CA ILE A 560 3.13 25.45 -3.00
C ILE A 560 3.68 25.35 -1.58
N PRO A 561 3.31 26.25 -0.66
CA PRO A 561 3.95 26.32 0.66
C PRO A 561 3.60 25.16 1.59
N ASN A 562 2.41 24.56 1.43
CA ASN A 562 1.87 23.54 2.32
C ASN A 562 2.00 22.14 1.71
N GLU A 563 2.45 21.18 2.51
CA GLU A 563 2.48 19.78 2.13
C GLU A 563 1.05 19.27 1.94
N TRP A 564 0.84 18.45 0.90
CA TRP A 564 -0.41 17.74 0.68
C TRP A 564 -0.51 16.55 1.62
N THR A 565 -1.65 16.40 2.30
CA THR A 565 -1.85 15.35 3.30
C THR A 565 -3.14 14.57 3.09
N ILE A 566 -3.30 13.49 3.84
CA ILE A 566 -4.55 12.71 3.88
C ILE A 566 -5.64 13.53 4.57
N GLU A 567 -5.29 14.22 5.66
CA GLU A 567 -6.18 15.01 6.51
C GLU A 567 -6.77 16.18 5.75
N THR A 568 -5.96 16.84 4.95
CA THR A 568 -6.39 17.96 4.11
C THR A 568 -7.03 17.51 2.81
N GLY A 569 -6.95 16.20 2.49
CA GLY A 569 -7.72 15.55 1.44
C GLY A 569 -7.04 15.46 0.08
N GLU A 570 -5.81 15.95 -0.08
CA GLU A 570 -5.06 15.88 -1.34
C GLU A 570 -4.47 14.49 -1.60
N LEU A 571 -4.28 13.70 -0.55
CA LEU A 571 -3.77 12.34 -0.67
C LEU A 571 -4.84 11.30 -0.37
N THR A 572 -4.71 10.14 -0.97
CA THR A 572 -5.42 8.92 -0.56
C THR A 572 -4.78 8.34 0.72
N PRO A 573 -5.45 7.41 1.44
CA PRO A 573 -4.84 6.68 2.56
C PRO A 573 -3.54 5.93 2.19
N THR A 574 -3.34 5.64 0.91
CA THR A 574 -2.12 5.02 0.37
C THR A 574 -1.14 6.06 -0.20
N LEU A 575 -1.27 7.34 0.19
CA LEU A 575 -0.40 8.46 -0.17
C LEU A 575 -0.33 8.77 -1.68
N LYS A 576 -1.37 8.43 -2.45
CA LYS A 576 -1.50 8.80 -3.87
C LYS A 576 -2.16 10.17 -4.01
N LEU A 577 -1.75 10.96 -5.01
CA LEU A 577 -2.33 12.28 -5.30
C LEU A 577 -3.80 12.16 -5.75
N LYS A 578 -4.68 12.91 -5.11
CA LYS A 578 -6.04 13.16 -5.57
C LYS A 578 -6.02 14.39 -6.49
N ARG A 579 -5.59 14.20 -7.76
CA ARG A 579 -5.33 15.28 -8.72
C ARG A 579 -6.47 16.29 -8.83
N LYS A 580 -7.74 15.84 -8.88
CA LYS A 580 -8.90 16.74 -8.96
C LYS A 580 -8.99 17.68 -7.75
N VAL A 581 -8.74 17.16 -6.55
CA VAL A 581 -8.75 17.96 -5.31
C VAL A 581 -7.63 18.99 -5.32
N ILE A 582 -6.42 18.57 -5.73
CA ILE A 582 -5.27 19.46 -5.83
C ILE A 582 -5.52 20.56 -6.87
N MET A 583 -6.05 20.19 -8.04
CA MET A 583 -6.38 21.18 -9.10
C MET A 583 -7.39 22.22 -8.62
N GLU A 584 -8.43 21.81 -7.89
CA GLU A 584 -9.43 22.73 -7.36
C GLU A 584 -8.84 23.66 -6.31
N LYS A 585 -8.05 23.11 -5.36
CA LYS A 585 -7.41 23.90 -4.30
C LYS A 585 -6.33 24.85 -4.83
N CYS A 586 -5.63 24.45 -5.88
CA CYS A 586 -4.53 25.22 -6.47
C CYS A 586 -4.94 25.96 -7.76
N LYS A 587 -6.24 26.14 -8.03
CA LYS A 587 -6.73 26.75 -9.27
C LYS A 587 -6.13 28.13 -9.56
N ASP A 588 -5.92 28.96 -8.53
CA ASP A 588 -5.34 30.30 -8.69
C ASP A 588 -3.84 30.22 -9.03
N ALA A 589 -3.10 29.26 -8.46
CA ALA A 589 -1.70 28.99 -8.81
C ALA A 589 -1.58 28.50 -10.27
N ILE A 590 -2.47 27.60 -10.68
CA ILE A 590 -2.54 27.11 -12.05
C ILE A 590 -2.87 28.25 -13.03
N ALA A 591 -3.81 29.13 -12.68
CA ALA A 591 -4.17 30.29 -13.50
C ALA A 591 -2.97 31.24 -13.68
N ARG A 592 -2.16 31.50 -12.65
CA ARG A 592 -0.93 32.30 -12.76
C ARG A 592 0.11 31.68 -13.68
N ILE A 593 0.23 30.35 -13.72
CA ILE A 593 1.17 29.67 -14.63
C ILE A 593 0.86 29.95 -16.11
N TYR A 594 -0.43 29.99 -16.47
CA TYR A 594 -0.88 30.07 -17.86
C TYR A 594 -1.35 31.47 -18.28
N SER A 595 -1.33 32.43 -17.35
CA SER A 595 -1.59 33.86 -17.65
C SER A 595 -0.53 34.52 -18.55
#